data_7d0cca4a55c2ea80b143f02d56ec2a00
#
_entry.id   7d0cca4a55c2ea80b143f02d56ec2a00
#
_cell.length_a   1.000
_cell.length_b   1.000
_cell.length_c   1.000
_cell.angle_alpha   90.00
_cell.angle_beta   90.00
_cell.angle_gamma   90.00
#
_symmetry.space_group_name_H-M   'P 1'
#
loop_
_entity.id
_entity.type
_entity.pdbx_description
1 polymer ?
#
loop_
_entity_poly.entity_id
_entity_poly.type
_entity_poly.pdbx_seq_one_letter_code
_entity_poly.pdbx_strand_id
1 'polypeptide(L)'
;EADKIPAELSADEIAARRDFRGITTLTIDPADAKDFDDALSMRRLPNGNIEVGVHIADVTYYVHPGDIIDAEAENRATSVYLVDRTIPMLPERLSNGLCSLRPNEEKFCFSAVFELNEEAEVQNEWFGRTVILSDRRFTYDEAQQVIESGQGDLSDEITALNALARKLRAARFRNGSISFEREEAKFDLDENGKPLRVYFKEMKEANQLIEEFMLLANRKVAEFVGRKRQGVQNSERTFVYRVHDKPNSDKLAQLRSFVMRFGYQMKSDAVGKALAKDINKLMTNVHGKQEENLISTLAIRTMAKATYTTTNIGHYGLAFDYYTHFTSPIRRYPDMMVHRL
;
A
#
# COMPACT_ATOMS: atom_id res chain seq x y z
N GLU A 1 3.50 29.80 -1.52
CA GLU A 1 3.87 29.34 -0.17
C GLU A 1 4.85 28.17 -0.24
N ALA A 2 4.59 27.12 -1.06
CA ALA A 2 5.49 25.97 -1.18
C ALA A 2 6.94 26.37 -1.53
N ASP A 3 7.14 27.43 -2.31
CA ASP A 3 8.48 27.92 -2.70
C ASP A 3 9.27 28.52 -1.54
N LYS A 4 8.61 28.89 -0.46
CA LYS A 4 9.24 29.42 0.75
C LYS A 4 9.80 28.33 1.67
N ILE A 5 9.42 27.07 1.47
CA ILE A 5 9.84 25.94 2.30
C ILE A 5 11.32 25.65 1.99
N PRO A 6 12.22 25.63 3.00
CA PRO A 6 13.62 25.30 2.80
C PRO A 6 13.79 23.89 2.21
N ALA A 7 14.77 23.74 1.31
CA ALA A 7 15.11 22.42 0.77
C ALA A 7 16.12 21.67 1.67
N GLU A 8 16.90 22.38 2.45
CA GLU A 8 17.92 21.82 3.33
C GLU A 8 17.28 21.22 4.57
N LEU A 9 17.70 19.99 4.93
CA LEU A 9 17.30 19.33 6.16
C LEU A 9 18.11 19.89 7.32
N SER A 10 17.45 20.30 8.42
CA SER A 10 18.15 20.84 9.58
C SER A 10 18.95 19.75 10.31
N ALA A 11 20.16 20.09 10.76
CA ALA A 11 21.00 19.16 11.50
C ALA A 11 20.37 18.70 12.83
N ASP A 12 19.64 19.59 13.51
CA ASP A 12 18.96 19.29 14.77
C ASP A 12 17.83 18.27 14.54
N GLU A 13 17.07 18.44 13.47
CA GLU A 13 15.99 17.51 13.12
C GLU A 13 16.56 16.14 12.70
N ILE A 14 17.66 16.11 11.93
CA ILE A 14 18.37 14.87 11.59
C ILE A 14 18.80 14.14 12.87
N ALA A 15 19.39 14.86 13.83
CA ALA A 15 19.86 14.27 15.10
C ALA A 15 18.72 13.71 15.97
N ALA A 16 17.49 14.27 15.85
CA ALA A 16 16.31 13.82 16.58
C ALA A 16 15.66 12.55 15.98
N ARG A 17 16.05 12.15 14.76
CA ARG A 17 15.46 11.03 14.02
C ARG A 17 16.33 9.78 14.09
N ARG A 18 15.69 8.59 13.98
CA ARG A 18 16.46 7.35 13.80
C ARG A 18 17.11 7.35 12.43
N ASP A 19 18.43 7.15 12.40
CA ASP A 19 19.23 7.23 11.18
C ASP A 19 19.25 5.89 10.43
N PHE A 20 18.78 5.91 9.19
CA PHE A 20 18.77 4.79 8.25
C PHE A 20 19.65 5.02 7.02
N ARG A 21 20.44 6.12 6.97
CA ARG A 21 21.25 6.48 5.80
C ARG A 21 22.34 5.47 5.45
N GLY A 22 22.76 4.66 6.41
CA GLY A 22 23.75 3.59 6.22
C GLY A 22 23.13 2.21 5.99
N ILE A 23 21.81 2.11 5.76
CA ILE A 23 21.12 0.84 5.53
C ILE A 23 20.61 0.84 4.09
N THR A 24 20.91 -0.24 3.34
CA THR A 24 20.46 -0.38 1.95
C THR A 24 18.97 -0.11 1.82
N THR A 25 18.64 0.90 1.04
CA THR A 25 17.28 1.43 0.86
C THR A 25 16.99 1.61 -0.63
N LEU A 26 15.81 1.19 -1.07
CA LEU A 26 15.39 1.27 -2.47
C LEU A 26 13.92 1.68 -2.60
N THR A 27 13.56 2.24 -3.77
CA THR A 27 12.17 2.42 -4.19
C THR A 27 11.86 1.60 -5.42
N ILE A 28 10.59 1.17 -5.58
CA ILE A 28 10.11 0.46 -6.78
C ILE A 28 8.79 1.11 -7.21
N ASP A 29 8.82 1.82 -8.34
CA ASP A 29 7.75 2.71 -8.78
C ASP A 29 7.43 2.55 -10.27
N PRO A 30 6.29 3.07 -10.75
CA PRO A 30 6.04 3.21 -12.19
C PRO A 30 7.14 4.02 -12.88
N ALA A 31 7.42 3.72 -14.17
CA ALA A 31 8.48 4.38 -14.91
C ALA A 31 8.32 5.90 -14.99
N ASP A 32 7.09 6.37 -15.07
CA ASP A 32 6.68 7.76 -15.20
C ASP A 32 6.44 8.48 -13.86
N ALA A 33 6.52 7.76 -12.74
CA ALA A 33 6.34 8.35 -11.40
C ALA A 33 7.46 9.34 -11.06
N LYS A 34 7.09 10.40 -10.33
CA LYS A 34 7.99 11.44 -9.80
C LYS A 34 7.82 11.66 -8.31
N ASP A 35 6.70 11.21 -7.75
CA ASP A 35 6.24 11.36 -6.38
C ASP A 35 6.40 10.03 -5.63
N PHE A 36 7.62 9.73 -5.23
CA PHE A 36 7.94 8.48 -4.51
C PHE A 36 7.52 8.60 -3.05
N ASP A 37 6.35 8.02 -2.72
CA ASP A 37 5.77 8.03 -1.38
C ASP A 37 6.50 7.09 -0.42
N ASP A 38 7.00 5.96 -0.92
CA ASP A 38 7.51 4.85 -0.11
C ASP A 38 8.87 4.31 -0.58
N ALA A 39 9.66 3.85 0.38
CA ALA A 39 10.90 3.14 0.17
C ALA A 39 11.00 1.95 1.13
N LEU A 40 11.72 0.91 0.72
CA LEU A 40 12.03 -0.24 1.54
C LEU A 40 13.51 -0.28 1.87
N SER A 41 13.85 -0.48 3.15
CA SER A 41 15.20 -0.84 3.56
C SER A 41 15.27 -2.27 4.05
N MET A 42 16.44 -2.89 3.92
CA MET A 42 16.67 -4.25 4.38
C MET A 42 18.06 -4.40 4.99
N ARG A 43 18.14 -5.09 6.12
CA ARG A 43 19.41 -5.64 6.66
C ARG A 43 19.20 -6.98 7.35
N ARG A 44 20.19 -7.85 7.26
CA ARG A 44 20.21 -9.12 8.00
C ARG A 44 20.68 -8.88 9.43
N LEU A 45 19.97 -9.48 10.39
CA LEU A 45 20.32 -9.39 11.81
C LEU A 45 21.18 -10.59 12.25
N PRO A 46 21.98 -10.45 13.34
CA PRO A 46 22.82 -11.54 13.83
C PRO A 46 22.08 -12.81 14.26
N ASN A 47 20.78 -12.67 14.60
CA ASN A 47 19.91 -13.81 14.96
C ASN A 47 19.31 -14.54 13.76
N GLY A 48 19.67 -14.16 12.53
CA GLY A 48 19.15 -14.75 11.30
C GLY A 48 17.87 -14.11 10.76
N ASN A 49 17.21 -13.25 11.54
CA ASN A 49 16.05 -12.50 11.10
C ASN A 49 16.44 -11.38 10.11
N ILE A 50 15.45 -10.84 9.44
CA ILE A 50 15.62 -9.70 8.54
C ILE A 50 14.88 -8.49 9.13
N GLU A 51 15.58 -7.37 9.32
CA GLU A 51 14.93 -6.09 9.58
C GLU A 51 14.54 -5.47 8.24
N VAL A 52 13.25 -5.16 8.09
CA VAL A 52 12.69 -4.45 6.94
C VAL A 52 12.11 -3.13 7.42
N GLY A 53 12.58 -2.02 6.87
CA GLY A 53 12.01 -0.70 7.06
C GLY A 53 11.05 -0.36 5.92
N VAL A 54 9.84 0.06 6.25
CA VAL A 54 8.89 0.68 5.34
C VAL A 54 8.92 2.18 5.65
N HIS A 55 9.56 2.94 4.78
CA HIS A 55 9.80 4.37 4.95
C HIS A 55 8.84 5.16 4.10
N ILE A 56 8.05 6.01 4.73
CA ILE A 56 7.04 6.83 4.05
C ILE A 56 7.45 8.28 4.13
N ALA A 57 7.33 9.00 3.02
CA ALA A 57 7.64 10.42 2.93
C ALA A 57 6.99 11.22 4.07
N ASP A 58 7.78 11.96 4.83
CA ASP A 58 7.29 12.76 5.95
C ASP A 58 6.70 14.10 5.49
N VAL A 59 5.56 14.02 4.80
CA VAL A 59 4.84 15.20 4.30
C VAL A 59 4.47 16.14 5.45
N THR A 60 4.15 15.59 6.62
CA THR A 60 3.68 16.37 7.78
C THR A 60 4.79 17.16 8.46
N TYR A 61 6.03 16.92 8.12
CA TYR A 61 7.15 17.81 8.47
C TYR A 61 7.08 19.16 7.74
N TYR A 62 6.62 19.16 6.48
CA TYR A 62 6.54 20.32 5.62
C TYR A 62 5.17 21.01 5.62
N VAL A 63 4.11 20.23 5.83
CA VAL A 63 2.71 20.71 5.76
C VAL A 63 2.08 20.61 7.14
N HIS A 64 1.93 21.78 7.79
CA HIS A 64 1.39 21.86 9.14
C HIS A 64 -0.13 22.03 9.14
N PRO A 65 -0.83 21.51 10.19
CA PRO A 65 -2.27 21.67 10.30
C PRO A 65 -2.71 23.13 10.26
N GLY A 66 -3.63 23.44 9.35
CA GLY A 66 -4.25 24.77 9.21
C GLY A 66 -3.44 25.77 8.38
N ASP A 67 -2.30 25.38 7.81
CA ASP A 67 -1.62 26.23 6.82
C ASP A 67 -2.37 26.22 5.47
N ILE A 68 -2.02 27.12 4.56
CA ILE A 68 -2.69 27.25 3.26
C ILE A 68 -2.54 25.98 2.39
N ILE A 69 -1.41 25.28 2.51
CA ILE A 69 -1.16 24.04 1.75
C ILE A 69 -2.00 22.92 2.34
N ASP A 70 -2.10 22.84 3.66
CA ASP A 70 -2.95 21.87 4.36
C ASP A 70 -4.42 22.05 4.00
N ALA A 71 -4.92 23.30 4.04
CA ALA A 71 -6.31 23.62 3.68
C ALA A 71 -6.64 23.23 2.23
N GLU A 72 -5.71 23.44 1.29
CA GLU A 72 -5.87 23.02 -0.09
C GLU A 72 -5.79 21.52 -0.25
N ALA A 73 -4.87 20.84 0.47
CA ALA A 73 -4.74 19.40 0.47
C ALA A 73 -6.00 18.71 1.05
N GLU A 74 -6.58 19.27 2.13
CA GLU A 74 -7.85 18.82 2.70
C GLU A 74 -9.00 18.95 1.70
N ASN A 75 -9.11 20.11 1.02
CA ASN A 75 -10.14 20.37 0.02
C ASN A 75 -10.03 19.39 -1.17
N ARG A 76 -8.83 19.09 -1.66
CA ARG A 76 -8.60 18.10 -2.73
C ARG A 76 -8.79 16.67 -2.26
N ALA A 77 -8.47 16.37 -1.02
CA ALA A 77 -8.49 15.06 -0.37
C ALA A 77 -7.57 13.99 -0.99
N THR A 78 -7.36 14.00 -2.31
CA THR A 78 -6.52 13.05 -3.02
C THR A 78 -6.00 13.61 -4.35
N SER A 79 -4.85 13.09 -4.82
CA SER A 79 -4.42 13.31 -6.20
C SER A 79 -5.34 12.57 -7.17
N VAL A 80 -5.58 13.16 -8.34
CA VAL A 80 -6.41 12.58 -9.40
C VAL A 80 -5.54 12.23 -10.61
N TYR A 81 -5.54 10.98 -10.98
CA TYR A 81 -4.75 10.45 -12.10
C TYR A 81 -5.66 10.31 -13.32
N LEU A 82 -5.48 11.19 -14.30
CA LEU A 82 -6.15 11.14 -15.59
C LEU A 82 -5.28 10.38 -16.59
N VAL A 83 -5.82 10.10 -17.76
CA VAL A 83 -5.11 9.37 -18.82
C VAL A 83 -3.89 10.16 -19.33
N ASP A 84 -4.00 11.49 -19.40
CA ASP A 84 -3.02 12.40 -19.97
C ASP A 84 -2.21 13.20 -18.93
N ARG A 85 -2.68 13.26 -17.68
CA ARG A 85 -2.04 14.09 -16.63
C ARG A 85 -2.45 13.69 -15.23
N THR A 86 -1.66 14.13 -14.26
CA THR A 86 -2.00 14.04 -12.83
C THR A 86 -2.39 15.42 -12.31
N ILE A 87 -3.48 15.51 -11.54
CA ILE A 87 -3.83 16.67 -10.73
C ILE A 87 -3.38 16.35 -9.30
N PRO A 88 -2.25 16.87 -8.84
CA PRO A 88 -1.67 16.47 -7.55
C PRO A 88 -2.45 17.10 -6.39
N MET A 89 -2.50 16.40 -5.25
CA MET A 89 -3.05 16.92 -3.99
C MET A 89 -2.17 18.03 -3.43
N LEU A 90 -0.86 17.86 -3.51
CA LEU A 90 0.15 18.81 -3.04
C LEU A 90 0.82 19.51 -4.22
N PRO A 91 1.35 20.74 -4.04
CA PRO A 91 2.19 21.40 -5.04
C PRO A 91 3.37 20.51 -5.46
N GLU A 92 3.73 20.53 -6.76
CA GLU A 92 4.79 19.67 -7.31
C GLU A 92 6.15 19.85 -6.64
N ARG A 93 6.44 21.05 -6.11
CA ARG A 93 7.65 21.28 -5.31
C ARG A 93 7.71 20.36 -4.09
N LEU A 94 6.58 20.03 -3.47
CA LEU A 94 6.49 19.08 -2.39
C LEU A 94 6.40 17.66 -2.93
N SER A 95 5.39 17.36 -3.76
CA SER A 95 5.11 16.00 -4.19
C SER A 95 6.25 15.37 -5.00
N ASN A 96 6.84 16.11 -5.93
CA ASN A 96 7.91 15.61 -6.80
C ASN A 96 9.32 15.96 -6.31
N GLY A 97 9.44 16.83 -5.30
CA GLY A 97 10.71 17.39 -4.82
C GLY A 97 11.01 17.04 -3.37
N LEU A 98 10.58 17.92 -2.44
CA LEU A 98 10.97 17.85 -1.04
C LEU A 98 10.53 16.54 -0.36
N CYS A 99 9.31 16.08 -0.63
CA CYS A 99 8.78 14.86 -0.02
C CYS A 99 9.18 13.59 -0.78
N SER A 100 9.37 13.65 -2.11
CA SER A 100 9.66 12.47 -2.93
C SER A 100 10.97 11.79 -2.50
N LEU A 101 10.92 10.47 -2.25
CA LEU A 101 12.07 9.69 -1.77
C LEU A 101 13.05 9.34 -2.90
N ARG A 102 13.63 10.38 -3.49
CA ARG A 102 14.53 10.27 -4.64
C ARG A 102 15.84 9.58 -4.27
N PRO A 103 16.44 8.81 -5.17
CA PRO A 103 17.74 8.17 -4.92
C PRO A 103 18.86 9.22 -4.76
N ASN A 104 19.83 8.88 -3.89
CA ASN A 104 21.00 9.71 -3.57
C ASN A 104 20.66 11.08 -2.93
N GLU A 105 19.48 11.22 -2.35
CA GLU A 105 19.05 12.39 -1.59
C GLU A 105 18.64 11.97 -0.17
N GLU A 106 19.12 12.74 0.84
CA GLU A 106 18.62 12.55 2.21
C GLU A 106 17.18 13.00 2.31
N LYS A 107 16.32 12.16 2.91
CA LYS A 107 14.88 12.42 3.05
C LYS A 107 14.38 12.11 4.43
N PHE A 108 13.48 12.94 4.93
CA PHE A 108 12.72 12.66 6.14
C PHE A 108 11.56 11.71 5.86
N CYS A 109 11.43 10.72 6.74
CA CYS A 109 10.38 9.72 6.64
C CYS A 109 9.67 9.53 7.99
N PHE A 110 8.44 9.02 7.92
CA PHE A 110 7.80 8.31 9.00
C PHE A 110 7.82 6.83 8.66
N SER A 111 8.43 6.03 9.52
CA SER A 111 8.77 4.65 9.18
C SER A 111 8.11 3.64 10.10
N ALA A 112 7.73 2.51 9.50
CA ALA A 112 7.36 1.30 10.19
C ALA A 112 8.48 0.27 9.95
N VAL A 113 9.14 -0.17 11.01
CA VAL A 113 10.30 -1.07 10.96
C VAL A 113 9.93 -2.39 11.60
N PHE A 114 10.17 -3.48 10.89
CA PHE A 114 9.79 -4.83 11.30
C PHE A 114 10.99 -5.76 11.33
N GLU A 115 11.15 -6.49 12.41
CA GLU A 115 11.99 -7.66 12.45
C GLU A 115 11.16 -8.89 12.04
N LEU A 116 11.51 -9.53 10.94
CA LEU A 116 10.81 -10.67 10.36
C LEU A 116 11.68 -11.93 10.47
N ASN A 117 11.06 -13.01 10.93
CA ASN A 117 11.71 -14.33 10.88
C ASN A 117 11.64 -14.92 9.45
N GLU A 118 12.20 -16.12 9.27
CA GLU A 118 12.19 -16.81 8.00
C GLU A 118 10.77 -17.01 7.44
N GLU A 119 9.76 -17.22 8.30
CA GLU A 119 8.37 -17.38 7.89
C GLU A 119 7.63 -16.06 7.65
N ALA A 120 8.32 -14.91 7.64
CA ALA A 120 7.80 -13.56 7.53
C ALA A 120 6.83 -13.18 8.68
N GLU A 121 6.99 -13.80 9.85
CA GLU A 121 6.27 -13.42 11.06
C GLU A 121 6.99 -12.27 11.74
N VAL A 122 6.23 -11.27 12.16
CA VAL A 122 6.75 -10.10 12.87
C VAL A 122 7.17 -10.49 14.28
N GLN A 123 8.47 -10.44 14.56
CA GLN A 123 9.06 -10.72 15.87
C GLN A 123 9.16 -9.43 16.71
N ASN A 124 9.43 -8.29 16.05
CA ASN A 124 9.51 -6.99 16.68
C ASN A 124 9.04 -5.91 15.71
N GLU A 125 8.54 -4.79 16.24
CA GLU A 125 8.06 -3.66 15.45
C GLU A 125 8.40 -2.32 16.10
N TRP A 126 8.70 -1.32 15.27
CA TRP A 126 8.98 0.03 15.71
C TRP A 126 8.38 1.04 14.73
N PHE A 127 7.83 2.14 15.26
CA PHE A 127 7.24 3.22 14.47
C PHE A 127 7.82 4.55 14.92
N GLY A 128 8.22 5.40 13.98
CA GLY A 128 8.75 6.72 14.31
C GLY A 128 9.37 7.46 13.14
N ARG A 129 9.88 8.62 13.44
CA ARG A 129 10.52 9.51 12.47
C ARG A 129 11.94 9.03 12.18
N THR A 130 12.31 9.04 10.91
CA THR A 130 13.61 8.58 10.42
C THR A 130 14.18 9.57 9.39
N VAL A 131 15.48 9.43 9.14
CA VAL A 131 16.16 9.99 7.98
C VAL A 131 16.74 8.83 7.16
N ILE A 132 16.51 8.85 5.86
CA ILE A 132 17.00 7.83 4.92
C ILE A 132 17.87 8.45 3.84
N LEU A 133 18.67 7.62 3.19
CA LEU A 133 19.32 7.89 1.91
C LEU A 133 19.00 6.72 0.98
N SER A 134 18.13 6.91 -0.02
CA SER A 134 17.79 5.84 -0.96
C SER A 134 18.95 5.58 -1.90
N ASP A 135 19.42 4.34 -2.00
CA ASP A 135 20.54 3.94 -2.85
C ASP A 135 20.14 3.80 -4.31
N ARG A 136 18.91 3.31 -4.54
CA ARG A 136 18.47 2.98 -5.90
C ARG A 136 16.95 3.12 -6.07
N ARG A 137 16.54 3.73 -7.17
CA ARG A 137 15.16 3.69 -7.67
C ARG A 137 15.05 2.64 -8.77
N PHE A 138 14.12 1.70 -8.62
CA PHE A 138 13.74 0.73 -9.65
C PHE A 138 12.39 1.08 -10.27
N THR A 139 12.23 0.78 -11.55
CA THR A 139 10.91 0.58 -12.12
C THR A 139 10.39 -0.81 -11.76
N TYR A 140 9.06 -1.01 -11.82
CA TYR A 140 8.50 -2.35 -11.62
C TYR A 140 9.07 -3.39 -12.59
N ASP A 141 9.37 -3.00 -13.83
CA ASP A 141 9.94 -3.92 -14.83
C ASP A 141 11.39 -4.28 -14.52
N GLU A 142 12.22 -3.30 -14.08
CA GLU A 142 13.60 -3.58 -13.63
C GLU A 142 13.61 -4.51 -12.42
N ALA A 143 12.80 -4.22 -11.40
CA ALA A 143 12.69 -5.08 -10.22
C ALA A 143 12.18 -6.48 -10.58
N GLN A 144 11.24 -6.59 -11.51
CA GLN A 144 10.75 -7.89 -12.00
C GLN A 144 11.85 -8.69 -12.70
N GLN A 145 12.68 -8.05 -13.52
CA GLN A 145 13.84 -8.71 -14.15
C GLN A 145 14.83 -9.25 -13.12
N VAL A 146 15.08 -8.48 -12.05
CA VAL A 146 15.94 -8.94 -10.95
C VAL A 146 15.32 -10.15 -10.23
N ILE A 147 14.00 -10.13 -9.97
CA ILE A 147 13.30 -11.26 -9.34
C ILE A 147 13.38 -12.51 -10.20
N GLU A 148 13.21 -12.40 -11.52
CA GLU A 148 13.18 -13.53 -12.45
C GLU A 148 14.59 -14.10 -12.73
N SER A 149 15.58 -13.22 -12.85
CA SER A 149 16.96 -13.64 -13.19
C SER A 149 17.82 -13.96 -11.97
N GLY A 150 17.49 -13.41 -10.79
CA GLY A 150 18.35 -13.42 -9.61
C GLY A 150 19.64 -12.62 -9.77
N GLN A 151 19.72 -11.72 -10.76
CA GLN A 151 20.90 -10.91 -11.09
C GLN A 151 20.54 -9.45 -11.27
N GLY A 152 21.49 -8.56 -10.98
CA GLY A 152 21.34 -7.11 -11.12
C GLY A 152 21.67 -6.36 -9.83
N ASP A 153 21.44 -5.06 -9.86
CA ASP A 153 21.65 -4.20 -8.69
C ASP A 153 20.75 -4.63 -7.54
N LEU A 154 21.30 -4.71 -6.32
CA LEU A 154 20.58 -5.08 -5.09
C LEU A 154 19.77 -6.38 -5.23
N SER A 155 20.31 -7.36 -6.00
CA SER A 155 19.63 -8.61 -6.29
C SER A 155 19.36 -9.44 -5.02
N ASP A 156 20.27 -9.42 -4.05
CA ASP A 156 20.11 -10.12 -2.78
C ASP A 156 18.97 -9.52 -1.95
N GLU A 157 18.88 -8.19 -1.89
CA GLU A 157 17.83 -7.46 -1.18
C GLU A 157 16.47 -7.68 -1.84
N ILE A 158 16.36 -7.46 -3.16
CA ILE A 158 15.10 -7.62 -3.90
C ILE A 158 14.60 -9.08 -3.80
N THR A 159 15.49 -10.06 -3.95
CA THR A 159 15.12 -11.48 -3.86
C THR A 159 14.67 -11.86 -2.44
N ALA A 160 15.35 -11.36 -1.40
CA ALA A 160 14.96 -11.60 -0.01
C ALA A 160 13.62 -10.92 0.32
N LEU A 161 13.44 -9.67 -0.07
CA LEU A 161 12.16 -8.94 0.11
C LEU A 161 11.02 -9.66 -0.62
N ASN A 162 11.25 -10.13 -1.85
CA ASN A 162 10.24 -10.87 -2.60
C ASN A 162 9.88 -12.20 -1.93
N ALA A 163 10.85 -12.92 -1.39
CA ALA A 163 10.60 -14.16 -0.65
C ALA A 163 9.73 -13.93 0.59
N LEU A 164 9.98 -12.86 1.36
CA LEU A 164 9.15 -12.45 2.49
C LEU A 164 7.75 -12.02 2.04
N ALA A 165 7.65 -11.22 0.98
CA ALA A 165 6.37 -10.76 0.43
C ALA A 165 5.47 -11.93 -0.02
N ARG A 166 6.03 -12.94 -0.69
CA ARG A 166 5.30 -14.17 -1.04
C ARG A 166 4.73 -14.89 0.18
N LYS A 167 5.49 -14.96 1.29
CA LYS A 167 5.03 -15.57 2.54
C LYS A 167 3.93 -14.73 3.21
N LEU A 168 4.08 -13.41 3.26
CA LEU A 168 3.05 -12.48 3.74
C LEU A 168 1.74 -12.64 2.94
N ARG A 169 1.84 -12.66 1.61
CA ARG A 169 0.71 -12.85 0.70
C ARG A 169 0.02 -14.20 0.95
N ALA A 170 0.77 -15.28 1.03
CA ALA A 170 0.24 -16.60 1.31
C ALA A 170 -0.49 -16.67 2.66
N ALA A 171 0.07 -16.05 3.70
CA ALA A 171 -0.56 -15.95 5.03
C ALA A 171 -1.88 -15.15 4.96
N ARG A 172 -1.92 -14.03 4.23
CA ARG A 172 -3.10 -13.20 4.04
C ARG A 172 -4.24 -13.98 3.36
N PHE A 173 -3.95 -14.73 2.30
CA PHE A 173 -4.94 -15.57 1.62
C PHE A 173 -5.43 -16.74 2.49
N ARG A 174 -4.53 -17.39 3.25
CA ARG A 174 -4.95 -18.41 4.25
C ARG A 174 -5.92 -17.84 5.28
N ASN A 175 -5.76 -16.56 5.63
CA ASN A 175 -6.64 -15.85 6.57
C ASN A 175 -7.98 -15.40 5.96
N GLY A 176 -8.16 -15.52 4.64
CA GLY A 176 -9.42 -15.22 3.97
C GLY A 176 -9.46 -13.88 3.23
N SER A 177 -8.30 -13.33 2.87
CA SER A 177 -8.25 -12.19 1.94
C SER A 177 -8.84 -12.60 0.59
N ILE A 178 -9.56 -11.67 -0.04
CA ILE A 178 -10.15 -11.89 -1.36
C ILE A 178 -9.25 -11.26 -2.41
N SER A 179 -8.93 -12.02 -3.48
CA SER A 179 -8.26 -11.50 -4.66
C SER A 179 -9.27 -11.25 -5.76
N PHE A 180 -9.29 -10.03 -6.24
CA PHE A 180 -9.87 -9.71 -7.53
C PHE A 180 -8.70 -9.24 -8.42
N GLU A 181 -8.22 -10.10 -9.26
CA GLU A 181 -7.26 -9.72 -10.29
C GLU A 181 -7.98 -8.74 -11.23
N ARG A 182 -7.54 -7.50 -11.24
CA ARG A 182 -8.00 -6.49 -12.18
C ARG A 182 -6.88 -6.20 -13.16
N GLU A 183 -7.18 -6.39 -14.41
CA GLU A 183 -6.39 -5.80 -15.48
C GLU A 183 -6.61 -4.29 -15.46
N GLU A 184 -5.55 -3.53 -15.29
CA GLU A 184 -5.60 -2.07 -15.38
C GLU A 184 -5.42 -1.66 -16.82
N ALA A 185 -6.47 -1.08 -17.43
CA ALA A 185 -6.38 -0.53 -18.78
C ALA A 185 -5.46 0.70 -18.78
N LYS A 186 -4.41 0.66 -19.57
CA LYS A 186 -3.49 1.76 -19.85
C LYS A 186 -3.62 2.17 -21.32
N PHE A 187 -3.28 3.42 -21.59
CA PHE A 187 -3.39 4.02 -22.90
C PHE A 187 -2.03 4.55 -23.34
N ASP A 188 -1.61 4.18 -24.53
CA ASP A 188 -0.54 4.89 -25.24
C ASP A 188 -1.15 6.13 -25.89
N LEU A 189 -0.56 7.29 -25.63
CA LEU A 189 -1.03 8.56 -26.16
C LEU A 189 -0.05 9.11 -27.21
N ASP A 190 -0.56 9.87 -28.19
CA ASP A 190 0.28 10.67 -29.06
C ASP A 190 0.72 11.99 -28.37
N GLU A 191 1.51 12.80 -29.05
CA GLU A 191 2.05 14.08 -28.57
C GLU A 191 0.94 15.10 -28.20
N ASN A 192 -0.30 14.88 -28.69
CA ASN A 192 -1.46 15.72 -28.42
C ASN A 192 -2.40 15.13 -27.36
N GLY A 193 -2.00 14.01 -26.71
CA GLY A 193 -2.80 13.32 -25.70
C GLY A 193 -3.94 12.46 -26.26
N LYS A 194 -3.93 12.15 -27.59
CA LYS A 194 -4.93 11.29 -28.20
C LYS A 194 -4.56 9.83 -28.01
N PRO A 195 -5.49 8.96 -27.53
CA PRO A 195 -5.22 7.53 -27.38
C PRO A 195 -4.91 6.86 -28.72
N LEU A 196 -3.75 6.21 -28.80
CA LEU A 196 -3.30 5.42 -29.94
C LEU A 196 -3.63 3.93 -29.76
N ARG A 197 -3.47 3.44 -28.52
CA ARG A 197 -3.63 2.03 -28.18
C ARG A 197 -4.09 1.89 -26.73
N VAL A 198 -4.90 0.86 -26.46
CA VAL A 198 -5.23 0.37 -25.12
C VAL A 198 -4.48 -0.92 -24.87
N TYR A 199 -3.85 -1.05 -23.71
CA TYR A 199 -3.24 -2.29 -23.26
C TYR A 199 -3.58 -2.54 -21.77
N PHE A 200 -3.48 -3.79 -21.36
CA PHE A 200 -3.76 -4.17 -19.97
C PHE A 200 -2.44 -4.42 -19.26
N LYS A 201 -2.29 -3.78 -18.10
CA LYS A 201 -1.12 -3.96 -17.25
C LYS A 201 -1.35 -5.15 -16.35
N GLU A 202 -0.46 -6.13 -16.43
CA GLU A 202 -0.46 -7.27 -15.53
C GLU A 202 0.23 -6.92 -14.19
N MET A 203 -0.35 -7.41 -13.10
CA MET A 203 0.24 -7.33 -11.76
C MET A 203 1.27 -8.46 -11.58
N LYS A 204 2.56 -8.08 -11.62
CA LYS A 204 3.68 -9.01 -11.46
C LYS A 204 4.16 -9.09 -10.01
N GLU A 205 5.14 -9.94 -9.73
CA GLU A 205 5.69 -10.14 -8.38
C GLU A 205 6.30 -8.89 -7.78
N ALA A 206 6.97 -8.04 -8.59
CA ALA A 206 7.49 -6.76 -8.13
C ALA A 206 6.39 -5.84 -7.60
N ASN A 207 5.20 -5.84 -8.22
CA ASN A 207 4.04 -5.10 -7.72
C ASN A 207 3.52 -5.69 -6.41
N GLN A 208 3.45 -7.02 -6.33
CA GLN A 208 3.00 -7.73 -5.13
C GLN A 208 3.96 -7.54 -3.95
N LEU A 209 5.27 -7.45 -4.21
CA LEU A 209 6.29 -7.15 -3.21
C LEU A 209 5.97 -5.84 -2.49
N ILE A 210 5.80 -4.75 -3.23
CA ILE A 210 5.45 -3.43 -2.66
C ILE A 210 4.09 -3.49 -1.98
N GLU A 211 3.06 -4.07 -2.63
CA GLU A 211 1.73 -4.22 -2.05
C GLU A 211 1.77 -4.86 -0.66
N GLU A 212 2.46 -5.99 -0.48
CA GLU A 212 2.45 -6.73 0.78
C GLU A 212 3.14 -5.97 1.91
N PHE A 213 4.25 -5.26 1.65
CA PHE A 213 4.89 -4.43 2.67
C PHE A 213 4.07 -3.18 3.01
N MET A 214 3.40 -2.56 2.03
CA MET A 214 2.47 -1.45 2.29
C MET A 214 1.25 -1.94 3.10
N LEU A 215 0.70 -3.10 2.79
CA LEU A 215 -0.38 -3.71 3.56
C LEU A 215 0.06 -4.05 4.98
N LEU A 216 1.29 -4.58 5.17
CA LEU A 216 1.85 -4.87 6.47
C LEU A 216 1.97 -3.58 7.31
N ALA A 217 2.56 -2.52 6.77
CA ALA A 217 2.73 -1.24 7.45
C ALA A 217 1.36 -0.63 7.82
N ASN A 218 0.43 -0.53 6.87
CA ASN A 218 -0.91 0.00 7.10
C ASN A 218 -1.66 -0.76 8.21
N ARG A 219 -1.61 -2.09 8.19
CA ARG A 219 -2.22 -2.94 9.21
C ARG A 219 -1.57 -2.72 10.57
N LYS A 220 -0.25 -2.76 10.65
CA LYS A 220 0.50 -2.68 11.90
C LYS A 220 0.39 -1.31 12.58
N VAL A 221 0.39 -0.23 11.80
CA VAL A 221 0.10 1.12 12.32
C VAL A 221 -1.31 1.19 12.91
N ALA A 222 -2.32 0.63 12.22
CA ALA A 222 -3.68 0.60 12.73
C ALA A 222 -3.81 -0.28 13.99
N GLU A 223 -3.10 -1.40 14.07
CA GLU A 223 -3.01 -2.25 15.27
C GLU A 223 -2.34 -1.51 16.43
N PHE A 224 -1.24 -0.82 16.18
CA PHE A 224 -0.47 -0.09 17.19
C PHE A 224 -1.29 1.01 17.90
N VAL A 225 -2.08 1.75 17.11
CA VAL A 225 -2.92 2.84 17.65
C VAL A 225 -4.25 2.32 18.19
N GLY A 226 -4.89 1.37 17.48
CA GLY A 226 -6.26 0.94 17.75
C GLY A 226 -6.41 -0.16 18.80
N ARG A 227 -5.36 -0.92 19.11
CA ARG A 227 -5.44 -1.94 20.15
C ARG A 227 -5.46 -1.32 21.53
N LYS A 228 -6.44 -1.71 22.35
CA LYS A 228 -6.50 -1.33 23.76
C LYS A 228 -5.26 -1.84 24.49
N ARG A 229 -4.50 -0.95 25.12
CA ARG A 229 -3.37 -1.34 25.96
C ARG A 229 -3.92 -1.85 27.30
N GLN A 230 -3.57 -3.07 27.69
CA GLN A 230 -3.94 -3.62 28.99
C GLN A 230 -3.40 -2.72 30.12
N GLY A 231 -4.28 -2.34 31.07
CA GLY A 231 -3.92 -1.55 32.25
C GLY A 231 -3.95 -0.02 32.06
N VAL A 232 -4.31 0.50 30.90
CA VAL A 232 -4.47 1.95 30.69
C VAL A 232 -5.97 2.27 30.56
N GLN A 233 -6.54 2.94 31.55
CA GLN A 233 -7.89 3.50 31.48
C GLN A 233 -7.92 4.59 30.38
N ASN A 234 -8.93 4.56 29.49
CA ASN A 234 -9.11 5.51 28.36
C ASN A 234 -7.98 5.49 27.31
N SER A 235 -7.54 4.32 26.88
CA SER A 235 -6.55 4.19 25.80
C SER A 235 -7.13 4.29 24.38
N GLU A 236 -8.42 4.52 24.21
CA GLU A 236 -9.02 4.73 22.91
C GLU A 236 -8.66 6.14 22.40
N ARG A 237 -7.82 6.19 21.37
CA ARG A 237 -7.54 7.42 20.61
C ARG A 237 -8.45 7.48 19.41
N THR A 238 -8.98 8.66 19.11
CA THR A 238 -9.64 8.88 17.82
C THR A 238 -8.64 8.62 16.71
N PHE A 239 -8.96 7.72 15.81
CA PHE A 239 -8.06 7.29 14.75
C PHE A 239 -8.82 7.11 13.43
N VAL A 240 -8.14 7.26 12.30
CA VAL A 240 -8.72 7.14 10.97
C VAL A 240 -8.51 5.72 10.45
N TYR A 241 -9.57 4.92 10.47
CA TYR A 241 -9.55 3.58 9.89
C TYR A 241 -10.02 3.59 8.43
N ARG A 242 -9.45 2.70 7.62
CA ARG A 242 -9.99 2.33 6.32
C ARG A 242 -10.74 1.02 6.48
N VAL A 243 -12.05 1.09 6.51
CA VAL A 243 -12.91 -0.07 6.78
C VAL A 243 -13.58 -0.59 5.52
N HIS A 244 -13.86 -1.90 5.51
CA HIS A 244 -14.58 -2.56 4.43
C HIS A 244 -15.55 -3.58 5.04
N ASP A 245 -16.84 -3.30 4.92
CA ASP A 245 -17.90 -4.14 5.48
C ASP A 245 -18.09 -5.43 4.66
N LYS A 246 -18.85 -6.34 5.22
CA LYS A 246 -19.23 -7.60 4.58
C LYS A 246 -20.04 -7.37 3.30
N PRO A 247 -20.02 -8.33 2.36
CA PRO A 247 -20.86 -8.27 1.17
C PRO A 247 -22.34 -8.13 1.48
N ASN A 248 -23.07 -7.44 0.62
CA ASN A 248 -24.53 -7.34 0.73
C ASN A 248 -25.18 -8.70 0.49
N SER A 249 -26.04 -9.14 1.43
CA SER A 249 -26.67 -10.48 1.40
C SER A 249 -27.54 -10.74 0.17
N ASP A 250 -28.33 -9.72 -0.25
CA ASP A 250 -29.25 -9.88 -1.38
C ASP A 250 -28.49 -9.94 -2.71
N LYS A 251 -27.46 -9.11 -2.86
CA LYS A 251 -26.57 -9.16 -4.04
C LYS A 251 -25.80 -10.47 -4.09
N LEU A 252 -25.38 -10.98 -2.94
CA LEU A 252 -24.70 -12.29 -2.85
C LEU A 252 -25.61 -13.43 -3.27
N ALA A 253 -26.89 -13.42 -2.86
CA ALA A 253 -27.90 -14.39 -3.29
C ALA A 253 -28.11 -14.31 -4.81
N GLN A 254 -28.17 -13.11 -5.38
CA GLN A 254 -28.25 -12.90 -6.84
C GLN A 254 -27.01 -13.46 -7.56
N LEU A 255 -25.80 -13.20 -7.05
CA LEU A 255 -24.57 -13.75 -7.59
C LEU A 255 -24.59 -15.28 -7.60
N ARG A 256 -24.98 -15.91 -6.48
CA ARG A 256 -25.10 -17.39 -6.37
C ARG A 256 -26.04 -17.95 -7.43
N SER A 257 -27.22 -17.37 -7.56
CA SER A 257 -28.22 -17.80 -8.57
C SER A 257 -27.68 -17.61 -10.00
N PHE A 258 -26.91 -16.55 -10.22
CA PHE A 258 -26.34 -16.25 -11.53
C PHE A 258 -25.24 -17.26 -11.91
N VAL A 259 -24.24 -17.47 -11.04
CA VAL A 259 -23.11 -18.36 -11.35
C VAL A 259 -23.53 -19.82 -11.49
N MET A 260 -24.64 -20.21 -10.84
CA MET A 260 -25.24 -21.55 -11.00
C MET A 260 -25.64 -21.83 -12.45
N ARG A 261 -26.06 -20.82 -13.22
CA ARG A 261 -26.41 -20.98 -14.64
C ARG A 261 -25.21 -21.33 -15.53
N PHE A 262 -24.00 -21.03 -15.05
CA PHE A 262 -22.73 -21.39 -15.69
C PHE A 262 -22.13 -22.68 -15.10
N GLY A 263 -22.86 -23.38 -14.23
CA GLY A 263 -22.41 -24.63 -13.61
C GLY A 263 -21.51 -24.46 -12.38
N TYR A 264 -21.31 -23.22 -11.89
CA TYR A 264 -20.54 -22.97 -10.67
C TYR A 264 -21.44 -23.02 -9.43
N GLN A 265 -20.88 -23.53 -8.33
CA GLN A 265 -21.60 -23.63 -7.06
C GLN A 265 -20.88 -22.80 -5.98
N MET A 266 -21.66 -22.02 -5.24
CA MET A 266 -21.25 -21.34 -4.02
C MET A 266 -22.11 -21.84 -2.86
N LYS A 267 -21.51 -22.07 -1.68
CA LYS A 267 -22.26 -22.53 -0.50
C LYS A 267 -23.25 -21.47 -0.03
N SER A 268 -24.49 -21.89 0.23
CA SER A 268 -25.57 -20.97 0.62
C SER A 268 -25.40 -20.35 2.01
N ASP A 269 -24.77 -21.07 2.91
CA ASP A 269 -24.56 -20.75 4.33
C ASP A 269 -23.16 -20.20 4.64
N ALA A 270 -22.30 -20.07 3.62
CA ALA A 270 -20.95 -19.54 3.82
C ALA A 270 -21.00 -18.07 4.27
N VAL A 271 -20.32 -17.77 5.38
CA VAL A 271 -20.16 -16.42 5.96
C VAL A 271 -18.70 -16.17 6.34
N GLY A 272 -18.32 -14.90 6.47
CA GLY A 272 -16.98 -14.51 6.90
C GLY A 272 -15.88 -15.15 6.06
N LYS A 273 -14.90 -15.80 6.69
CA LYS A 273 -13.76 -16.45 6.02
C LYS A 273 -14.17 -17.58 5.06
N ALA A 274 -15.25 -18.32 5.36
CA ALA A 274 -15.74 -19.37 4.48
C ALA A 274 -16.28 -18.79 3.17
N LEU A 275 -17.01 -17.68 3.24
CA LEU A 275 -17.50 -16.97 2.07
C LEU A 275 -16.33 -16.40 1.23
N ALA A 276 -15.32 -15.81 1.86
CA ALA A 276 -14.13 -15.32 1.15
C ALA A 276 -13.41 -16.43 0.39
N LYS A 277 -13.27 -17.62 1.00
CA LYS A 277 -12.71 -18.81 0.33
C LYS A 277 -13.57 -19.29 -0.84
N ASP A 278 -14.89 -19.27 -0.70
CA ASP A 278 -15.80 -19.64 -1.79
C ASP A 278 -15.70 -18.65 -2.97
N ILE A 279 -15.60 -17.35 -2.68
CA ILE A 279 -15.40 -16.33 -3.72
C ILE A 279 -14.06 -16.54 -4.41
N ASN A 280 -12.96 -16.73 -3.66
CA ASN A 280 -11.64 -17.00 -4.24
C ASN A 280 -11.65 -18.27 -5.11
N LYS A 281 -12.30 -19.33 -4.65
CA LYS A 281 -12.48 -20.56 -5.44
C LYS A 281 -13.26 -20.31 -6.72
N LEU A 282 -14.33 -19.50 -6.66
CA LEU A 282 -15.09 -19.10 -7.85
C LEU A 282 -14.18 -18.35 -8.83
N MET A 283 -13.40 -17.35 -8.36
CA MET A 283 -12.47 -16.60 -9.21
C MET A 283 -11.44 -17.52 -9.87
N THR A 284 -10.82 -18.43 -9.12
CA THR A 284 -9.91 -19.43 -9.69
C THR A 284 -10.56 -20.30 -10.74
N ASN A 285 -11.80 -20.72 -10.53
CA ASN A 285 -12.51 -21.60 -11.45
C ASN A 285 -12.94 -20.92 -12.75
N VAL A 286 -13.15 -19.62 -12.75
CA VAL A 286 -13.55 -18.86 -13.94
C VAL A 286 -12.34 -18.27 -14.70
N HIS A 287 -11.15 -18.27 -14.10
CA HIS A 287 -9.94 -17.72 -14.69
C HIS A 287 -9.65 -18.35 -16.07
N GLY A 288 -9.37 -17.52 -17.06
CA GLY A 288 -9.12 -17.89 -18.44
C GLY A 288 -10.37 -18.32 -19.24
N LYS A 289 -11.58 -18.22 -18.66
CA LYS A 289 -12.83 -18.58 -19.36
C LYS A 289 -13.56 -17.34 -19.90
N GLN A 290 -14.47 -17.56 -20.85
CA GLN A 290 -15.21 -16.47 -21.50
C GLN A 290 -16.06 -15.65 -20.52
N GLU A 291 -16.59 -16.28 -19.48
CA GLU A 291 -17.42 -15.65 -18.44
C GLU A 291 -16.63 -14.98 -17.32
N GLU A 292 -15.30 -15.05 -17.30
CA GLU A 292 -14.45 -14.52 -16.23
C GLU A 292 -14.75 -13.05 -15.90
N ASN A 293 -14.69 -12.16 -16.90
CA ASN A 293 -14.93 -10.74 -16.70
C ASN A 293 -16.33 -10.43 -16.17
N LEU A 294 -17.32 -11.15 -16.63
CA LEU A 294 -18.70 -10.98 -16.21
C LEU A 294 -18.88 -11.39 -14.74
N ILE A 295 -18.41 -12.60 -14.38
CA ILE A 295 -18.53 -13.14 -13.02
C ILE A 295 -17.70 -12.31 -12.04
N SER A 296 -16.47 -11.93 -12.39
CA SER A 296 -15.60 -11.08 -11.56
C SER A 296 -16.24 -9.71 -11.30
N THR A 297 -16.81 -9.09 -12.33
CA THR A 297 -17.52 -7.81 -12.19
C THR A 297 -18.74 -7.93 -11.25
N LEU A 298 -19.53 -8.99 -11.40
CA LEU A 298 -20.69 -9.23 -10.53
C LEU A 298 -20.25 -9.51 -9.09
N ALA A 299 -19.21 -10.31 -8.88
CA ALA A 299 -18.66 -10.59 -7.56
C ALA A 299 -18.18 -9.31 -6.87
N ILE A 300 -17.45 -8.44 -7.58
CA ILE A 300 -17.02 -7.12 -7.05
C ILE A 300 -18.22 -6.26 -6.67
N ARG A 301 -19.30 -6.25 -7.46
CA ARG A 301 -20.52 -5.47 -7.19
C ARG A 301 -21.30 -5.95 -5.97
N THR A 302 -21.05 -7.17 -5.48
CA THR A 302 -21.63 -7.66 -4.22
C THR A 302 -20.92 -7.09 -3.00
N MET A 303 -19.67 -6.66 -3.17
CA MET A 303 -18.86 -6.10 -2.09
C MET A 303 -19.37 -4.71 -1.67
N ALA A 304 -19.22 -4.41 -0.39
CA ALA A 304 -19.36 -3.04 0.11
C ALA A 304 -18.25 -2.15 -0.47
N LYS A 305 -18.43 -0.83 -0.39
CA LYS A 305 -17.33 0.10 -0.67
C LYS A 305 -16.53 0.32 0.61
N ALA A 306 -15.21 0.32 0.50
CA ALA A 306 -14.36 0.71 1.61
C ALA A 306 -14.53 2.23 1.88
N THR A 307 -14.56 2.61 3.16
CA THR A 307 -14.74 4.00 3.62
C THR A 307 -13.73 4.36 4.69
N TYR A 308 -13.53 5.66 4.92
CA TYR A 308 -12.80 6.16 6.08
C TYR A 308 -13.79 6.46 7.21
N THR A 309 -13.44 6.06 8.43
CA THR A 309 -14.26 6.30 9.62
C THR A 309 -13.39 6.20 10.88
N THR A 310 -13.90 6.77 11.98
CA THR A 310 -13.29 6.61 13.31
C THR A 310 -13.75 5.35 14.04
N THR A 311 -14.76 4.65 13.52
CA THR A 311 -15.27 3.40 14.08
C THR A 311 -14.67 2.21 13.34
N ASN A 312 -13.87 1.40 14.04
CA ASN A 312 -13.26 0.21 13.46
C ASN A 312 -14.25 -0.95 13.34
N ILE A 313 -14.53 -1.39 12.13
CA ILE A 313 -15.29 -2.62 11.83
C ILE A 313 -14.44 -3.67 11.09
N GLY A 314 -13.13 -3.42 10.96
CA GLY A 314 -12.20 -4.22 10.18
C GLY A 314 -12.29 -3.99 8.66
N HIS A 315 -11.50 -4.75 7.94
CA HIS A 315 -11.46 -4.70 6.47
C HIS A 315 -11.71 -6.09 5.88
N TYR A 316 -12.97 -6.39 5.54
CA TYR A 316 -13.41 -7.70 5.09
C TYR A 316 -12.59 -8.25 3.91
N GLY A 317 -12.41 -7.45 2.85
CA GLY A 317 -11.69 -7.89 1.64
C GLY A 317 -10.22 -8.26 1.88
N LEU A 318 -9.56 -7.63 2.86
CA LEU A 318 -8.17 -7.91 3.23
C LEU A 318 -8.05 -8.93 4.38
N ALA A 319 -9.16 -9.30 5.01
CA ALA A 319 -9.20 -10.14 6.22
C ALA A 319 -8.36 -9.55 7.38
N PHE A 320 -8.41 -8.24 7.56
CA PHE A 320 -7.72 -7.52 8.65
C PHE A 320 -8.73 -7.01 9.67
N ASP A 321 -8.42 -7.22 10.95
CA ASP A 321 -9.22 -6.68 12.07
C ASP A 321 -8.97 -5.18 12.27
N TYR A 322 -7.78 -4.69 11.91
CA TYR A 322 -7.37 -3.29 11.93
C TYR A 322 -6.73 -2.93 10.60
N TYR A 323 -7.15 -1.81 10.03
CA TYR A 323 -6.53 -1.32 8.80
C TYR A 323 -6.71 0.19 8.67
N THR A 324 -5.68 0.84 8.20
CA THR A 324 -5.67 2.27 7.85
C THR A 324 -4.91 2.49 6.56
N HIS A 325 -4.88 3.71 6.09
CA HIS A 325 -3.94 4.16 5.08
C HIS A 325 -2.89 5.06 5.74
N PHE A 326 -1.63 4.68 5.60
CA PHE A 326 -0.46 5.37 6.16
C PHE A 326 0.62 5.61 5.10
N THR A 327 0.60 4.84 4.02
CA THR A 327 1.74 4.66 3.10
C THR A 327 1.76 5.61 1.90
N SER A 328 0.83 6.57 1.78
CA SER A 328 0.82 7.49 0.63
C SER A 328 0.35 8.91 0.98
N PRO A 329 1.07 9.63 1.86
CA PRO A 329 0.67 10.97 2.30
C PRO A 329 0.86 12.07 1.24
N ILE A 330 1.67 11.84 0.20
CA ILE A 330 1.82 12.79 -0.91
C ILE A 330 0.52 12.90 -1.69
N ARG A 331 -0.22 11.79 -1.81
CA ARG A 331 -1.40 11.71 -2.69
C ARG A 331 -2.73 11.41 -1.97
N ARG A 332 -2.74 11.23 -0.65
CA ARG A 332 -3.97 10.98 0.13
C ARG A 332 -3.94 11.74 1.44
N TYR A 333 -4.92 12.60 1.66
CA TYR A 333 -5.02 13.39 2.89
C TYR A 333 -5.25 12.54 4.16
N PRO A 334 -6.05 11.44 4.15
CA PRO A 334 -6.18 10.57 5.31
C PRO A 334 -4.86 9.99 5.82
N ASP A 335 -3.89 9.72 4.93
CA ASP A 335 -2.54 9.26 5.33
C ASP A 335 -1.79 10.36 6.09
N MET A 336 -1.90 11.64 5.67
CA MET A 336 -1.35 12.77 6.42
C MET A 336 -2.00 12.89 7.80
N MET A 337 -3.33 12.68 7.91
CA MET A 337 -4.03 12.66 9.20
C MET A 337 -3.45 11.60 10.13
N VAL A 338 -3.20 10.38 9.61
CA VAL A 338 -2.60 9.28 10.38
C VAL A 338 -1.18 9.60 10.84
N HIS A 339 -0.38 10.28 10.00
CA HIS A 339 0.97 10.72 10.37
C HIS A 339 1.00 11.77 11.50
N ARG A 340 -0.12 12.46 11.74
CA ARG A 340 -0.27 13.50 12.78
C ARG A 340 -0.79 12.96 14.11
N LEU A 341 -1.33 11.74 14.14
CA LEU A 341 -1.94 11.09 15.31
C LEU A 341 -0.94 10.20 16.06
#